data_37819d680b0d3c1c0f2ad59dd7670c18
#
_entry.id   37819d680b0d3c1c0f2ad59dd7670c18
#
_cell.length_a   1.000
_cell.length_b   1.000
_cell.length_c   1.000
_cell.angle_alpha   90.00
_cell.angle_beta   90.00
_cell.angle_gamma   90.00
#
_symmetry.space_group_name_H-M   'P 1'
#
loop_
_entity.id
_entity.type
_entity.pdbx_description
1 polymer ?
#
loop_
_entity_poly.entity_id
_entity_poly.type
_entity_poly.pdbx_seq_one_letter_code
_entity_poly.pdbx_strand_id
1 'polypeptide(L)'
;MQTITFGLIATSDRASSGVYADEGIPALKNWLGSAVKNPIRFVEALIPDEQAEIEAVLRRMADDEGCDAVFTTGGTGPALRDITPEATLAVIDKEMPGFGEQMRQISLYYVPTAILSRQTAGIRGRCLIVN
;
A
#
# COMPACT_ATOMS: atom_id res chain seq x y z
N MET A 1 17.42 -16.06 -10.90
CA MET A 1 16.04 -15.78 -10.46
C MET A 1 15.51 -14.52 -11.12
N GLN A 2 14.24 -14.54 -11.42
CA GLN A 2 13.57 -13.37 -12.00
C GLN A 2 13.54 -12.22 -11.00
N THR A 3 13.78 -10.99 -11.45
CA THR A 3 13.62 -9.79 -10.62
C THR A 3 12.14 -9.52 -10.38
N ILE A 4 11.81 -9.24 -9.12
CA ILE A 4 10.46 -8.85 -8.71
C ILE A 4 10.44 -7.34 -8.50
N THR A 5 9.42 -6.67 -9.01
CA THR A 5 9.25 -5.23 -8.83
C THR A 5 8.12 -4.96 -7.83
N PHE A 6 8.45 -4.26 -6.76
CA PHE A 6 7.49 -3.82 -5.76
C PHE A 6 7.31 -2.32 -5.81
N GLY A 7 6.05 -1.88 -5.88
CA GLY A 7 5.69 -0.50 -5.65
C GLY A 7 5.43 -0.27 -4.17
N LEU A 8 5.94 0.82 -3.63
CA LEU A 8 5.76 1.21 -2.23
C LEU A 8 5.22 2.63 -2.19
N ILE A 9 4.04 2.79 -1.60
CA ILE A 9 3.39 4.11 -1.50
C ILE A 9 3.16 4.42 -0.03
N ALA A 10 3.65 5.57 0.42
CA ALA A 10 3.28 6.14 1.71
C ALA A 10 2.34 7.31 1.46
N THR A 11 1.16 7.25 2.09
CA THR A 11 0.18 8.33 2.01
C THR A 11 0.13 9.04 3.35
N SER A 12 0.52 10.32 3.36
CA SER A 12 0.50 11.13 4.57
C SER A 12 0.67 12.60 4.17
N ASP A 13 -0.29 13.44 4.56
CA ASP A 13 -0.18 14.89 4.36
C ASP A 13 1.06 15.44 5.05
N ARG A 14 1.35 14.96 6.26
CA ARG A 14 2.48 15.47 7.06
C ARG A 14 3.82 15.02 6.51
N ALA A 15 3.95 13.73 6.17
CA ALA A 15 5.21 13.22 5.65
C ALA A 15 5.50 13.77 4.26
N SER A 16 4.49 13.89 3.38
CA SER A 16 4.67 14.42 2.03
C SER A 16 5.01 15.90 2.02
N SER A 17 4.55 16.67 3.04
CA SER A 17 4.87 18.09 3.20
C SER A 17 6.17 18.33 3.97
N GLY A 18 6.82 17.28 4.45
CA GLY A 18 8.09 17.40 5.17
C GLY A 18 7.96 17.72 6.66
N VAL A 19 6.76 17.62 7.24
CA VAL A 19 6.54 17.87 8.66
C VAL A 19 7.25 16.83 9.53
N TYR A 20 7.25 15.55 9.07
CA TYR A 20 8.05 14.51 9.67
C TYR A 20 8.54 13.54 8.60
N ALA A 21 9.54 12.72 8.95
CA ALA A 21 10.08 11.73 8.04
C ALA A 21 9.13 10.53 7.89
N ASP A 22 8.99 10.00 6.68
CA ASP A 22 8.28 8.76 6.45
C ASP A 22 9.09 7.58 7.00
N GLU A 23 8.45 6.71 7.77
CA GLU A 23 9.05 5.50 8.29
C GLU A 23 8.46 4.24 7.65
N GLY A 24 7.35 4.36 6.93
CA GLY A 24 6.64 3.23 6.35
C GLY A 24 7.38 2.58 5.20
N ILE A 25 7.84 3.38 4.22
CA ILE A 25 8.58 2.86 3.07
C ILE A 25 9.88 2.17 3.50
N PRO A 26 10.71 2.78 4.35
CA PRO A 26 11.91 2.07 4.84
C PRO A 26 11.61 0.75 5.53
N ALA A 27 10.56 0.69 6.34
CA ALA A 27 10.17 -0.54 7.03
C ALA A 27 9.74 -1.63 6.05
N LEU A 28 8.95 -1.28 5.03
CA LEU A 28 8.53 -2.20 3.98
C LEU A 28 9.73 -2.73 3.18
N LYS A 29 10.64 -1.86 2.79
CA LYS A 29 11.85 -2.26 2.05
C LYS A 29 12.68 -3.25 2.85
N ASN A 30 12.88 -2.95 4.13
CA ASN A 30 13.66 -3.81 5.00
C ASN A 30 13.02 -5.20 5.15
N TRP A 31 11.72 -5.25 5.38
CA TRP A 31 11.01 -6.51 5.55
C TRP A 31 10.97 -7.33 4.26
N LEU A 32 10.62 -6.72 3.16
CA LEU A 32 10.55 -7.39 1.86
C LEU A 32 11.93 -7.90 1.43
N GLY A 33 12.97 -7.11 1.68
CA GLY A 33 14.34 -7.52 1.37
C GLY A 33 14.78 -8.77 2.13
N SER A 34 14.24 -8.98 3.34
CA SER A 34 14.55 -10.18 4.12
C SER A 34 13.63 -11.36 3.79
N ALA A 35 12.40 -11.08 3.38
CA ALA A 35 11.39 -12.12 3.15
C ALA A 35 11.45 -12.74 1.75
N VAL A 36 11.95 -12.01 0.76
CA VAL A 36 11.96 -12.42 -0.64
C VAL A 36 13.37 -12.78 -1.05
N LYS A 37 13.53 -13.95 -1.67
CA LYS A 37 14.86 -14.42 -2.13
C LYS A 37 15.28 -13.83 -3.47
N ASN A 38 14.32 -13.43 -4.28
CA ASN A 38 14.57 -12.88 -5.62
C ASN A 38 15.24 -11.51 -5.53
N PRO A 39 15.99 -11.10 -6.55
CA PRO A 39 16.39 -9.69 -6.68
C PRO A 39 15.14 -8.81 -6.72
N ILE A 40 15.17 -7.66 -6.06
CA ILE A 40 14.02 -6.76 -5.96
C ILE A 40 14.36 -5.41 -6.58
N ARG A 41 13.43 -4.88 -7.37
CA ARG A 41 13.42 -3.48 -7.79
C ARG A 41 12.28 -2.78 -7.05
N PHE A 42 12.59 -1.68 -6.39
CA PHE A 42 11.58 -0.88 -5.70
C PHE A 42 11.23 0.38 -6.49
N VAL A 43 9.93 0.67 -6.55
CA VAL A 43 9.41 1.93 -7.10
C VAL A 43 8.65 2.60 -5.96
N GLU A 44 9.04 3.82 -5.60
CA GLU A 44 8.56 4.46 -4.38
C GLU A 44 7.80 5.75 -4.68
N ALA A 45 6.80 6.05 -3.86
CA ALA A 45 6.10 7.32 -3.90
C ALA A 45 5.65 7.73 -2.49
N LEU A 46 5.92 8.98 -2.13
CA LEU A 46 5.44 9.60 -0.90
C LEU A 46 4.48 10.71 -1.31
N ILE A 47 3.20 10.55 -1.01
CA ILE A 47 2.16 11.44 -1.52
C ILE A 47 1.19 11.86 -0.42
N PRO A 48 0.50 12.99 -0.58
CA PRO A 48 -0.52 13.41 0.38
C PRO A 48 -1.76 12.50 0.31
N ASP A 49 -2.64 12.63 1.31
CA ASP A 49 -3.89 11.87 1.40
C ASP A 49 -4.95 12.46 0.45
N GLU A 50 -4.67 12.38 -0.86
CA GLU A 50 -5.54 12.83 -1.94
C GLU A 50 -5.89 11.66 -2.84
N GLN A 51 -7.18 11.34 -2.94
CA GLN A 51 -7.63 10.16 -3.66
C GLN A 51 -7.18 10.12 -5.11
N ALA A 52 -7.30 11.23 -5.84
CA ALA A 52 -6.92 11.28 -7.25
C ALA A 52 -5.43 11.00 -7.45
N GLU A 53 -4.58 11.49 -6.55
CA GLU A 53 -3.14 11.26 -6.64
C GLU A 53 -2.80 9.81 -6.33
N ILE A 54 -3.45 9.22 -5.33
CA ILE A 54 -3.23 7.80 -4.99
C ILE A 54 -3.66 6.92 -6.17
N GLU A 55 -4.83 7.17 -6.75
CA GLU A 55 -5.30 6.42 -7.91
C GLU A 55 -4.33 6.52 -9.08
N ALA A 56 -3.83 7.72 -9.37
CA ALA A 56 -2.89 7.94 -10.47
C ALA A 56 -1.60 7.16 -10.27
N VAL A 57 -1.05 7.18 -9.06
CA VAL A 57 0.19 6.47 -8.74
C VAL A 57 -0.04 4.95 -8.79
N LEU A 58 -1.16 4.45 -8.28
CA LEU A 58 -1.49 3.04 -8.36
C LEU A 58 -1.58 2.55 -9.81
N ARG A 59 -2.25 3.32 -10.67
CA ARG A 59 -2.34 2.98 -12.09
C ARG A 59 -0.99 2.99 -12.76
N ARG A 60 -0.17 4.01 -12.50
CA ARG A 60 1.18 4.12 -13.07
C ARG A 60 2.05 2.92 -12.66
N MET A 61 2.06 2.57 -11.39
CA MET A 61 2.87 1.46 -10.90
C MET A 61 2.43 0.12 -11.48
N ALA A 62 1.13 -0.11 -11.58
CA ALA A 62 0.59 -1.36 -12.11
C ALA A 62 0.74 -1.44 -13.64
N ASP A 63 0.40 -0.36 -14.36
CA ASP A 63 0.27 -0.39 -15.82
C ASP A 63 1.57 -0.06 -16.53
N ASP A 64 2.31 0.95 -16.03
CA ASP A 64 3.47 1.50 -16.75
C ASP A 64 4.79 0.99 -16.19
N GLU A 65 4.91 0.85 -14.88
CA GLU A 65 6.16 0.45 -14.24
C GLU A 65 6.28 -1.04 -14.03
N GLY A 66 5.24 -1.80 -14.33
CA GLY A 66 5.28 -3.25 -14.31
C GLY A 66 5.46 -3.84 -12.92
N CYS A 67 4.94 -3.18 -11.88
CA CYS A 67 5.02 -3.72 -10.53
C CYS A 67 4.27 -5.05 -10.42
N ASP A 68 4.90 -6.03 -9.80
CA ASP A 68 4.27 -7.32 -9.51
C ASP A 68 3.31 -7.19 -8.33
N ALA A 69 3.67 -6.34 -7.36
CA ALA A 69 2.80 -5.99 -6.25
C ALA A 69 3.07 -4.55 -5.83
N VAL A 70 2.05 -3.90 -5.28
CA VAL A 70 2.15 -2.57 -4.69
C VAL A 70 1.64 -2.64 -3.25
N PHE A 71 2.44 -2.13 -2.33
CA PHE A 71 2.07 -2.02 -0.92
C PHE A 71 1.89 -0.56 -0.57
N THR A 72 0.78 -0.25 0.10
CA THR A 72 0.56 1.11 0.59
C THR A 72 0.66 1.13 2.11
N THR A 73 1.14 2.25 2.66
CA THR A 73 1.13 2.49 4.09
C THR A 73 0.49 3.85 4.35
N GLY A 74 -0.39 3.91 5.34
CA GLY A 74 -1.15 5.10 5.69
C GLY A 74 -2.52 5.17 5.05
N GLY A 75 -3.37 6.04 5.58
CA GLY A 75 -4.66 6.38 5.02
C GLY A 75 -5.74 5.30 5.10
N THR A 76 -5.63 4.33 6.03
CA THR A 76 -6.58 3.21 6.13
C THR A 76 -7.55 3.30 7.31
N GLY A 77 -7.51 4.38 8.07
CA GLY A 77 -8.35 4.55 9.24
C GLY A 77 -9.71 5.18 8.95
N PRO A 78 -10.41 5.65 10.00
CA PRO A 78 -11.76 6.21 9.87
C PRO A 78 -11.83 7.71 9.67
N ALA A 79 -10.69 8.41 9.61
CA ALA A 79 -10.67 9.86 9.42
C ALA A 79 -11.13 10.23 7.99
N LEU A 80 -11.61 11.48 7.84
CA LEU A 80 -12.10 11.95 6.53
C LEU A 80 -11.02 11.90 5.45
N ARG A 81 -9.77 12.16 5.84
CA ARG A 81 -8.66 12.13 4.87
C ARG A 81 -8.05 10.74 4.71
N ASP A 82 -8.54 9.74 5.41
CA ASP A 82 -8.12 8.35 5.20
C ASP A 82 -8.94 7.77 4.04
N ILE A 83 -8.37 7.79 2.84
CA ILE A 83 -9.08 7.42 1.61
C ILE A 83 -8.30 6.41 0.76
N THR A 84 -7.27 5.78 1.32
CA THR A 84 -6.48 4.79 0.60
C THR A 84 -7.30 3.58 0.16
N PRO A 85 -8.21 3.02 0.99
CA PRO A 85 -9.06 1.92 0.53
C PRO A 85 -9.97 2.32 -0.63
N GLU A 86 -10.55 3.52 -0.59
CA GLU A 86 -11.41 4.03 -1.66
C GLU A 86 -10.63 4.16 -2.97
N ALA A 87 -9.41 4.71 -2.90
CA ALA A 87 -8.56 4.84 -4.08
C ALA A 87 -8.19 3.47 -4.65
N THR A 88 -7.91 2.50 -3.79
CA THR A 88 -7.59 1.14 -4.21
C THR A 88 -8.78 0.48 -4.90
N LEU A 89 -9.97 0.57 -4.30
CA LEU A 89 -11.18 0.00 -4.90
C LEU A 89 -11.50 0.61 -6.26
N ALA A 90 -11.15 1.87 -6.47
CA ALA A 90 -11.39 2.55 -7.74
C ALA A 90 -10.52 2.04 -8.89
N VAL A 91 -9.36 1.44 -8.60
CA VAL A 91 -8.39 1.05 -9.63
C VAL A 91 -8.26 -0.47 -9.82
N ILE A 92 -8.74 -1.28 -8.89
CA ILE A 92 -8.62 -2.74 -8.99
C ILE A 92 -9.70 -3.33 -9.90
N ASP A 93 -9.38 -4.47 -10.51
CA ASP A 93 -10.33 -5.24 -11.30
C ASP A 93 -11.13 -6.21 -10.41
N LYS A 94 -10.47 -6.75 -9.39
CA LYS A 94 -11.08 -7.70 -8.44
C LYS A 94 -10.61 -7.39 -7.05
N GLU A 95 -11.55 -7.29 -6.11
CA GLU A 95 -11.20 -7.14 -4.70
C GLU A 95 -10.82 -8.49 -4.08
N MET A 96 -9.79 -8.48 -3.23
CA MET A 96 -9.32 -9.63 -2.47
C MET A 96 -9.45 -9.30 -0.97
N PRO A 97 -10.66 -9.32 -0.42
CA PRO A 97 -10.90 -8.82 0.93
C PRO A 97 -10.24 -9.65 2.03
N GLY A 98 -9.91 -10.91 1.73
CA GLY A 98 -9.25 -11.79 2.70
C GLY A 98 -7.94 -11.27 3.24
N PHE A 99 -7.18 -10.48 2.45
CA PHE A 99 -5.94 -9.87 2.93
C PHE A 99 -6.21 -8.92 4.10
N GLY A 100 -7.17 -8.01 3.94
CA GLY A 100 -7.53 -7.08 5.00
C GLY A 100 -8.11 -7.78 6.22
N GLU A 101 -8.95 -8.77 6.00
CA GLU A 101 -9.54 -9.58 7.08
C GLU A 101 -8.46 -10.24 7.94
N GLN A 102 -7.50 -10.92 7.28
CA GLN A 102 -6.42 -11.63 7.98
C GLN A 102 -5.49 -10.66 8.70
N MET A 103 -5.11 -9.56 8.04
CA MET A 103 -4.23 -8.57 8.66
C MET A 103 -4.88 -7.94 9.90
N ARG A 104 -6.17 -7.61 9.84
CA ARG A 104 -6.89 -7.08 11.01
C ARG A 104 -6.96 -8.10 12.13
N GLN A 105 -7.25 -9.35 11.80
CA GLN A 105 -7.35 -10.41 12.80
C GLN A 105 -6.03 -10.62 13.55
N ILE A 106 -4.92 -10.63 12.83
CA ILE A 106 -3.60 -10.76 13.46
C ILE A 106 -3.29 -9.53 14.31
N SER A 107 -3.54 -8.34 13.78
CA SER A 107 -3.24 -7.10 14.49
C SER A 107 -4.04 -6.95 15.78
N LEU A 108 -5.26 -7.48 15.84
CA LEU A 108 -6.08 -7.42 17.04
C LEU A 108 -5.48 -8.15 18.24
N TYR A 109 -4.56 -9.08 18.03
CA TYR A 109 -3.82 -9.70 19.14
C TYR A 109 -2.95 -8.69 19.87
N TYR A 110 -2.51 -7.65 19.19
CA TYR A 110 -1.53 -6.69 19.72
C TYR A 110 -2.17 -5.34 20.05
N VAL A 111 -3.12 -4.91 19.23
CA VAL A 111 -3.70 -3.55 19.31
C VAL A 111 -5.20 -3.60 19.09
N PRO A 112 -6.02 -3.26 20.11
CA PRO A 112 -7.49 -3.28 19.95
C PRO A 112 -7.99 -2.32 18.86
N THR A 113 -7.29 -1.21 18.62
CA THR A 113 -7.67 -0.22 17.62
C THR A 113 -7.49 -0.72 16.18
N ALA A 114 -6.91 -1.90 15.98
CA ALA A 114 -6.85 -2.53 14.66
C ALA A 114 -8.23 -2.73 14.05
N ILE A 115 -9.29 -2.78 14.87
CA ILE A 115 -10.67 -2.87 14.40
C ILE A 115 -11.07 -1.67 13.53
N LEU A 116 -10.39 -0.54 13.68
CA LEU A 116 -10.67 0.68 12.91
C LEU A 116 -10.02 0.68 11.51
N SER A 117 -9.16 -0.28 11.22
CA SER A 117 -8.52 -0.36 9.92
C SER A 117 -9.51 -0.81 8.85
N ARG A 118 -9.55 -0.09 7.73
CA ARG A 118 -10.39 -0.41 6.58
C ARG A 118 -9.55 -0.92 5.41
N GLN A 119 -8.32 -1.37 5.69
CA GLN A 119 -7.40 -1.86 4.68
C GLN A 119 -8.01 -3.01 3.87
N THR A 120 -7.71 -3.03 2.58
CA THR A 120 -8.14 -4.09 1.67
C THR A 120 -7.03 -4.40 0.67
N ALA A 121 -7.32 -5.25 -0.28
CA ALA A 121 -6.40 -5.60 -1.34
C ALA A 121 -7.18 -5.96 -2.60
N GLY A 122 -6.49 -5.97 -3.71
CA GLY A 122 -7.10 -6.39 -4.97
C GLY A 122 -6.08 -6.58 -6.08
N ILE A 123 -6.57 -6.98 -7.23
CA ILE A 123 -5.74 -7.22 -8.40
C ILE A 123 -6.13 -6.23 -9.49
N ARG A 124 -5.11 -5.56 -10.05
CA ARG A 124 -5.23 -4.77 -11.27
C ARG A 124 -4.33 -5.38 -12.33
N GLY A 125 -4.94 -5.95 -13.39
CA GLY A 125 -4.18 -6.69 -14.39
C GLY A 125 -3.43 -7.85 -13.74
N ARG A 126 -2.10 -7.77 -13.73
CA ARG A 126 -1.23 -8.77 -13.08
C ARG A 126 -0.64 -8.29 -11.76
N CYS A 127 -0.99 -7.10 -11.33
CA CYS A 127 -0.43 -6.46 -10.14
C CYS A 127 -1.34 -6.69 -8.94
N LEU A 128 -0.76 -7.21 -7.84
CA LEU A 128 -1.45 -7.29 -6.56
C LEU A 128 -1.25 -5.97 -5.82
N ILE A 129 -2.34 -5.37 -5.36
CA ILE A 129 -2.29 -4.13 -4.57
C ILE A 129 -2.79 -4.45 -3.17
N VAL A 130 -1.99 -4.13 -2.16
CA VAL A 130 -2.31 -4.38 -0.75
C VAL A 130 -2.15 -3.08 0.05
N ASN A 131 -3.20 -2.74 0.78
CA ASN A 131 -3.12 -1.60 1.71
C ASN A 131 -2.44 -2.00 3.02
#